data_1d3780c9e3991e5bc46c3fac8388cf4e
#
_entry.id   1d3780c9e3991e5bc46c3fac8388cf4e
#
_cell.length_a   1.000
_cell.length_b   1.000
_cell.length_c   1.000
_cell.angle_alpha   90.00
_cell.angle_beta   90.00
_cell.angle_gamma   90.00
#
_symmetry.space_group_name_H-M   'P 1'
#
loop_
_entity.id
_entity.type
_entity.pdbx_description
1 polymer ?
#
loop_
_entity_poly.entity_id
_entity_poly.type
_entity_poly.pdbx_seq_one_letter_code
_entity_poly.pdbx_strand_id
1 'polypeptide(L)'
;MCNHPSEFVRYRETQFLAGNQIMQWEIVIGLEVHAQLSTRSKIFSGASTAYGAPPNTQACAIDLALPGVLPVLNKGAVERAIRFGLSVGAAINSPSIFARKNYFYPDLPKGYQISQYELPVVQGGTIRIQTESGEKVIRLTRAHLEEDAGKSLHEDFHGMSGIDLNRAGTPLLEIVSEPDIRSSAEAVAYAKTLHALVRWIGICDGNMQEGSFRCDANVSVRPKGTEKLGTRCEIKNLNSFRFLEKAIDFEVGRQIEILEDGGVIRQETRLYDANRRSEERRVG
;
A
#
# COMPACT_ATOMS: atom_id res chain seq x y z
N MET A 1 27.78 33.01 -6.72
CA MET A 1 28.54 31.81 -7.08
C MET A 1 28.86 31.06 -5.79
N CYS A 2 28.03 30.09 -5.40
CA CYS A 2 28.33 29.14 -4.35
C CYS A 2 27.85 27.77 -4.82
N ASN A 3 28.80 26.96 -5.25
CA ASN A 3 28.64 25.55 -5.55
C ASN A 3 28.43 24.80 -4.23
N HIS A 4 27.31 24.10 -4.09
CA HIS A 4 27.20 23.01 -3.14
C HIS A 4 27.20 21.69 -3.90
N PRO A 5 28.13 20.78 -3.58
CA PRO A 5 28.12 19.43 -4.16
C PRO A 5 27.02 18.60 -3.51
N SER A 6 26.26 17.92 -4.34
CA SER A 6 25.32 16.87 -3.95
C SER A 6 26.09 15.71 -3.31
N GLU A 7 25.95 15.50 -2.01
CA GLU A 7 26.40 14.28 -1.37
C GLU A 7 25.50 13.11 -1.78
N PHE A 8 25.94 12.42 -2.84
CA PHE A 8 25.51 11.04 -3.07
C PHE A 8 26.06 10.19 -1.94
N VAL A 9 25.18 9.58 -1.16
CA VAL A 9 25.54 8.50 -0.25
C VAL A 9 26.06 7.35 -1.09
N ARG A 10 27.37 7.31 -1.31
CA ARG A 10 28.05 6.13 -1.84
C ARG A 10 28.06 5.11 -0.71
N TYR A 11 27.42 3.98 -0.92
CA TYR A 11 27.64 2.78 -0.12
C TYR A 11 29.14 2.54 -0.08
N ARG A 12 29.76 2.72 1.09
CA ARG A 12 31.18 2.39 1.31
C ARG A 12 31.28 0.87 1.27
N GLU A 13 32.00 0.37 0.28
CA GLU A 13 32.62 -0.94 0.35
C GLU A 13 33.64 -0.91 1.50
N THR A 14 33.22 -1.31 2.68
CA THR A 14 34.13 -1.54 3.80
C THR A 14 34.74 -2.92 3.61
N GLN A 15 35.95 -2.95 3.07
CA GLN A 15 36.79 -4.15 3.06
C GLN A 15 37.28 -4.42 4.48
N PHE A 16 36.78 -5.46 5.11
CA PHE A 16 37.41 -6.10 6.26
C PHE A 16 38.16 -7.35 5.78
N LEU A 17 39.49 -7.31 5.90
CA LEU A 17 40.38 -8.42 5.63
C LEU A 17 40.37 -9.40 6.78
N ALA A 18 39.68 -10.53 6.65
CA ALA A 18 40.01 -11.84 7.21
C ALA A 18 38.98 -12.86 6.69
N GLY A 19 39.31 -13.59 5.62
CA GLY A 19 38.74 -14.93 5.35
C GLY A 19 37.24 -15.08 5.05
N ASN A 20 36.44 -13.99 4.98
CA ASN A 20 35.01 -14.05 4.72
C ASN A 20 34.68 -13.46 3.36
N GLN A 21 34.00 -14.22 2.51
CA GLN A 21 33.30 -13.71 1.34
C GLN A 21 32.40 -12.57 1.82
N ILE A 22 32.55 -11.37 1.22
CA ILE A 22 31.65 -10.23 1.46
C ILE A 22 30.24 -10.71 1.15
N MET A 23 29.38 -10.77 2.17
CA MET A 23 27.99 -11.19 1.98
C MET A 23 27.29 -10.12 1.13
N GLN A 24 26.86 -10.51 -0.06
CA GLN A 24 26.04 -9.63 -0.91
C GLN A 24 24.57 -9.83 -0.54
N TRP A 25 23.89 -8.71 -0.30
CA TRP A 25 22.46 -8.71 0.01
C TRP A 25 21.62 -8.52 -1.25
N GLU A 26 20.51 -9.23 -1.32
CA GLU A 26 19.47 -9.04 -2.32
C GLU A 26 18.24 -8.44 -1.64
N ILE A 27 17.77 -7.33 -2.19
CA ILE A 27 16.56 -6.64 -1.75
C ILE A 27 15.35 -7.35 -2.35
N VAL A 28 14.31 -7.56 -1.55
CA VAL A 28 13.05 -8.16 -1.99
C VAL A 28 11.89 -7.31 -1.51
N ILE A 29 11.11 -6.79 -2.45
CA ILE A 29 10.03 -5.86 -2.19
C ILE A 29 8.75 -6.36 -2.85
N GLY A 30 7.65 -6.29 -2.10
CA GLY A 30 6.28 -6.35 -2.58
C GLY A 30 5.54 -5.05 -2.23
N LEU A 31 4.65 -4.62 -3.09
CA LEU A 31 3.84 -3.41 -2.88
C LEU A 31 2.37 -3.77 -2.74
N GLU A 32 1.70 -3.10 -1.81
CA GLU A 32 0.25 -3.10 -1.65
C GLU A 32 -0.26 -1.70 -1.99
N VAL A 33 -1.08 -1.61 -3.03
CA VAL A 33 -1.61 -0.34 -3.51
C VAL A 33 -3.12 -0.30 -3.33
N HIS A 34 -3.59 0.72 -2.61
CA HIS A 34 -5.00 0.98 -2.41
C HIS A 34 -5.46 2.10 -3.34
N ALA A 35 -6.36 1.78 -4.26
CA ALA A 35 -6.97 2.73 -5.18
C ALA A 35 -8.46 2.92 -4.82
N GLN A 36 -8.83 4.13 -4.40
CA GLN A 36 -10.26 4.47 -4.23
C GLN A 36 -10.94 4.49 -5.60
N LEU A 37 -12.00 3.70 -5.73
CA LEU A 37 -12.71 3.57 -6.99
C LEU A 37 -13.65 4.78 -7.20
N SER A 38 -13.60 5.36 -8.40
CA SER A 38 -14.34 6.56 -8.78
C SER A 38 -15.85 6.31 -8.97
N THR A 39 -16.51 5.74 -7.94
CA THR A 39 -17.96 5.58 -7.89
C THR A 39 -18.60 6.80 -7.22
N ARG A 40 -19.88 7.07 -7.51
CA ARG A 40 -20.61 8.18 -6.87
C ARG A 40 -21.20 7.81 -5.51
N SER A 41 -21.27 6.52 -5.20
CA SER A 41 -21.73 6.01 -3.91
C SER A 41 -20.76 4.96 -3.39
N LYS A 42 -20.86 4.69 -2.10
CA LYS A 42 -20.01 3.74 -1.37
C LYS A 42 -20.20 2.30 -1.84
N ILE A 43 -19.33 1.40 -1.38
CA ILE A 43 -19.32 0.02 -1.87
C ILE A 43 -20.57 -0.76 -1.44
N PHE A 44 -21.12 -0.47 -0.26
CA PHE A 44 -22.26 -1.19 0.30
C PHE A 44 -23.43 -0.29 0.70
N SER A 45 -23.35 1.00 0.45
CA SER A 45 -24.39 1.97 0.79
C SER A 45 -24.58 3.00 -0.32
N GLY A 46 -25.69 3.74 -0.25
CA GLY A 46 -26.00 4.83 -1.15
C GLY A 46 -25.36 6.18 -0.78
N ALA A 47 -24.61 6.24 0.32
CA ALA A 47 -23.95 7.48 0.74
C ALA A 47 -22.91 7.94 -0.28
N SER A 48 -22.70 9.25 -0.38
CA SER A 48 -21.81 9.87 -1.36
C SER A 48 -20.34 9.56 -1.07
N THR A 49 -19.53 9.50 -2.14
CA THR A 49 -18.06 9.39 -2.07
C THR A 49 -17.36 10.71 -2.42
N ALA A 50 -18.11 11.81 -2.57
CA ALA A 50 -17.52 13.10 -2.93
C ALA A 50 -16.55 13.60 -1.86
N TYR A 51 -15.37 14.07 -2.28
CA TYR A 51 -14.37 14.62 -1.39
C TYR A 51 -14.71 16.03 -0.90
N GLY A 52 -14.29 16.38 0.31
CA GLY A 52 -14.34 17.74 0.83
C GLY A 52 -15.66 18.16 1.49
N ALA A 53 -16.60 17.23 1.70
CA ALA A 53 -17.82 17.51 2.45
C ALA A 53 -17.52 17.70 3.95
N PRO A 54 -18.34 18.47 4.70
CA PRO A 54 -18.18 18.58 6.15
C PRO A 54 -18.19 17.21 6.84
N PRO A 55 -17.42 17.02 7.91
CA PRO A 55 -17.29 15.73 8.59
C PRO A 55 -18.65 15.09 8.92
N ASN A 56 -18.75 13.79 8.71
CA ASN A 56 -19.90 12.94 9.01
C ASN A 56 -21.21 13.27 8.27
N THR A 57 -21.16 14.07 7.19
CA THR A 57 -22.35 14.40 6.37
C THR A 57 -22.61 13.37 5.27
N GLN A 58 -21.68 12.47 4.99
CA GLN A 58 -21.75 11.43 3.97
C GLN A 58 -21.62 10.02 4.58
N ALA A 59 -22.10 9.83 5.81
CA ALA A 59 -22.18 8.53 6.47
C ALA A 59 -23.66 8.18 6.70
N CYS A 60 -24.03 6.94 6.40
CA CYS A 60 -25.39 6.46 6.60
C CYS A 60 -25.42 5.30 7.62
N ALA A 61 -26.62 4.82 7.95
CA ALA A 61 -26.82 3.73 8.91
C ALA A 61 -26.01 2.47 8.60
N ILE A 62 -25.78 2.16 7.31
CA ILE A 62 -24.97 1.01 6.87
C ILE A 62 -23.50 1.24 7.20
N ASP A 63 -22.97 2.43 6.93
CA ASP A 63 -21.58 2.77 7.21
C ASP A 63 -21.28 2.80 8.71
N LEU A 64 -22.31 3.04 9.53
CA LEU A 64 -22.26 3.06 11.00
C LEU A 64 -22.55 1.70 11.63
N ALA A 65 -22.91 0.69 10.85
CA ALA A 65 -23.34 -0.63 11.31
C ALA A 65 -24.50 -0.59 12.32
N LEU A 66 -25.48 0.26 12.10
CA LEU A 66 -26.66 0.30 12.96
C LEU A 66 -27.45 -1.02 12.88
N PRO A 67 -28.12 -1.43 13.97
CA PRO A 67 -28.88 -2.69 13.99
C PRO A 67 -29.90 -2.78 12.85
N GLY A 68 -29.93 -3.91 12.17
CA GLY A 68 -30.90 -4.20 11.10
C GLY A 68 -30.49 -3.75 9.69
N VAL A 69 -29.35 -3.09 9.52
CA VAL A 69 -28.87 -2.71 8.20
C VAL A 69 -28.26 -3.90 7.43
N LEU A 70 -28.46 -3.92 6.11
CA LEU A 70 -27.88 -4.92 5.22
C LEU A 70 -27.08 -4.23 4.12
N PRO A 71 -25.82 -4.63 3.90
CA PRO A 71 -24.98 -4.11 2.83
C PRO A 71 -25.50 -4.57 1.45
N VAL A 72 -25.46 -3.68 0.45
CA VAL A 72 -25.80 -3.99 -0.94
C VAL A 72 -24.64 -3.59 -1.81
N LEU A 73 -24.04 -4.57 -2.51
CA LEU A 73 -22.85 -4.36 -3.31
C LEU A 73 -23.07 -3.38 -4.48
N ASN A 74 -22.21 -2.39 -4.58
CA ASN A 74 -22.19 -1.43 -5.68
C ASN A 74 -21.65 -2.07 -6.96
N LYS A 75 -22.52 -2.23 -7.97
CA LYS A 75 -22.16 -2.77 -9.28
C LYS A 75 -21.01 -1.99 -9.93
N GLY A 76 -20.96 -0.67 -9.79
CA GLY A 76 -19.91 0.17 -10.37
C GLY A 76 -18.52 -0.10 -9.76
N ALA A 77 -18.43 -0.55 -8.51
CA ALA A 77 -17.16 -0.97 -7.92
C ALA A 77 -16.67 -2.29 -8.55
N VAL A 78 -17.56 -3.26 -8.74
CA VAL A 78 -17.24 -4.53 -9.40
C VAL A 78 -16.79 -4.32 -10.84
N GLU A 79 -17.49 -3.48 -11.61
CA GLU A 79 -17.12 -3.17 -12.99
C GLU A 79 -15.74 -2.54 -13.11
N ARG A 80 -15.35 -1.67 -12.15
CA ARG A 80 -14.02 -1.07 -12.13
C ARG A 80 -12.93 -2.08 -11.78
N ALA A 81 -13.20 -2.97 -10.84
CA ALA A 81 -12.28 -4.05 -10.49
C ALA A 81 -12.07 -5.01 -11.69
N ILE A 82 -13.13 -5.38 -12.38
CA ILE A 82 -13.05 -6.22 -13.60
C ILE A 82 -12.25 -5.49 -14.69
N ARG A 83 -12.51 -4.19 -14.91
CA ARG A 83 -11.75 -3.38 -15.88
C ARG A 83 -10.25 -3.36 -15.56
N PHE A 84 -9.89 -3.24 -14.30
CA PHE A 84 -8.50 -3.37 -13.86
C PHE A 84 -7.94 -4.74 -14.20
N GLY A 85 -8.61 -5.82 -13.78
CA GLY A 85 -8.15 -7.18 -14.03
C GLY A 85 -7.91 -7.48 -15.53
N LEU A 86 -8.82 -7.04 -16.38
CA LEU A 86 -8.67 -7.18 -17.84
C LEU A 86 -7.47 -6.38 -18.38
N SER A 87 -7.20 -5.19 -17.83
CA SER A 87 -6.09 -4.33 -18.28
C SER A 87 -4.71 -4.89 -17.96
N VAL A 88 -4.60 -5.75 -16.95
CA VAL A 88 -3.35 -6.41 -16.53
C VAL A 88 -3.25 -7.88 -16.93
N GLY A 89 -4.21 -8.36 -17.73
CA GLY A 89 -4.25 -9.75 -18.18
C GLY A 89 -4.50 -10.76 -17.07
N ALA A 90 -5.23 -10.36 -16.02
CA ALA A 90 -5.56 -11.21 -14.89
C ALA A 90 -6.79 -12.09 -15.15
N ALA A 91 -6.95 -13.15 -14.37
CA ALA A 91 -8.18 -13.92 -14.31
C ALA A 91 -9.24 -13.17 -13.47
N ILE A 92 -10.48 -13.18 -13.95
CA ILE A 92 -11.64 -12.66 -13.22
C ILE A 92 -12.39 -13.84 -12.59
N ASN A 93 -12.48 -13.87 -11.28
CA ASN A 93 -13.18 -14.92 -10.56
C ASN A 93 -14.70 -14.69 -10.57
N SER A 94 -15.42 -15.72 -11.00
CA SER A 94 -16.87 -15.77 -10.92
C SER A 94 -17.29 -17.17 -10.44
N PRO A 95 -17.75 -17.31 -9.19
CA PRO A 95 -18.02 -16.26 -8.22
C PRO A 95 -16.74 -15.66 -7.58
N SER A 96 -16.87 -14.46 -6.99
CA SER A 96 -15.93 -13.92 -6.00
C SER A 96 -16.62 -13.82 -4.64
N ILE A 97 -15.84 -13.89 -3.55
CA ILE A 97 -16.37 -14.00 -2.20
C ILE A 97 -15.88 -12.84 -1.34
N PHE A 98 -16.83 -12.22 -0.58
CA PHE A 98 -16.47 -11.28 0.48
C PHE A 98 -16.35 -12.01 1.82
N ALA A 99 -15.38 -11.59 2.62
CA ALA A 99 -15.12 -12.03 3.98
C ALA A 99 -15.10 -10.83 4.93
N ARG A 100 -14.99 -11.07 6.22
CA ARG A 100 -14.86 -10.04 7.24
C ARG A 100 -13.47 -10.09 7.85
N LYS A 101 -12.76 -8.96 7.77
CA LYS A 101 -11.46 -8.74 8.45
C LYS A 101 -11.77 -8.01 9.75
N ASN A 102 -11.73 -8.73 10.87
CA ASN A 102 -12.07 -8.17 12.18
C ASN A 102 -10.88 -7.41 12.76
N TYR A 103 -11.06 -6.14 13.06
CA TYR A 103 -10.15 -5.31 13.83
C TYR A 103 -10.89 -4.08 14.38
N PHE A 104 -10.34 -3.47 15.44
CA PHE A 104 -11.03 -2.42 16.18
C PHE A 104 -10.24 -1.12 16.12
N TYR A 105 -10.82 -0.13 15.42
CA TYR A 105 -10.33 1.24 15.37
C TYR A 105 -11.52 2.20 15.47
N PRO A 106 -11.33 3.39 16.06
CA PRO A 106 -12.40 4.37 16.20
C PRO A 106 -13.05 4.78 14.89
N ASP A 107 -12.28 4.82 13.80
CA ASP A 107 -12.72 5.16 12.44
C ASP A 107 -13.30 3.95 11.65
N LEU A 108 -13.41 2.81 12.31
CA LEU A 108 -14.09 1.61 11.79
C LEU A 108 -15.20 1.16 12.74
N PRO A 109 -16.36 1.84 12.77
CA PRO A 109 -17.40 1.63 13.81
C PRO A 109 -18.02 0.24 13.80
N LYS A 110 -17.96 -0.47 12.69
CA LYS A 110 -18.44 -1.85 12.57
C LYS A 110 -17.58 -2.87 13.34
N GLY A 111 -16.32 -2.54 13.67
CA GLY A 111 -15.36 -3.49 14.23
C GLY A 111 -14.86 -4.54 13.23
N TYR A 112 -15.25 -4.45 11.96
CA TYR A 112 -14.76 -5.27 10.86
C TYR A 112 -14.80 -4.51 9.54
N GLN A 113 -13.94 -4.91 8.63
CA GLN A 113 -13.90 -4.45 7.24
C GLN A 113 -14.42 -5.58 6.35
N ILE A 114 -15.36 -5.28 5.45
CA ILE A 114 -15.74 -6.22 4.39
C ILE A 114 -14.66 -6.14 3.31
N SER A 115 -14.05 -7.28 3.03
CA SER A 115 -12.92 -7.41 2.11
C SER A 115 -13.01 -8.77 1.40
N GLN A 116 -12.06 -9.08 0.51
CA GLN A 116 -11.96 -10.36 -0.16
C GLN A 116 -10.60 -10.99 0.13
N TYR A 117 -10.53 -12.31 0.29
CA TYR A 117 -9.28 -13.01 0.55
C TYR A 117 -9.14 -14.28 -0.29
N GLU A 118 -9.98 -15.30 -0.08
CA GLU A 118 -9.85 -16.61 -0.73
C GLU A 118 -10.16 -16.59 -2.23
N LEU A 119 -11.24 -15.89 -2.61
CA LEU A 119 -11.66 -15.72 -4.00
C LEU A 119 -11.86 -14.23 -4.32
N PRO A 120 -10.76 -13.49 -4.51
CA PRO A 120 -10.82 -12.08 -4.90
C PRO A 120 -11.39 -11.94 -6.31
N VAL A 121 -11.92 -10.76 -6.63
CA VAL A 121 -12.47 -10.50 -7.97
C VAL A 121 -11.41 -10.62 -9.07
N VAL A 122 -10.16 -10.29 -8.77
CA VAL A 122 -9.02 -10.36 -9.72
C VAL A 122 -7.92 -11.24 -9.15
N GLN A 123 -7.51 -12.24 -9.92
CA GLN A 123 -6.45 -13.18 -9.55
C GLN A 123 -5.30 -13.13 -10.55
N GLY A 124 -4.08 -12.89 -10.06
CA GLY A 124 -2.89 -12.80 -10.90
C GLY A 124 -2.84 -11.53 -11.74
N GLY A 125 -2.19 -11.60 -12.89
CA GLY A 125 -1.93 -10.47 -13.78
C GLY A 125 -0.49 -9.98 -13.70
N THR A 126 -0.12 -9.02 -14.55
CA THR A 126 1.24 -8.49 -14.63
C THR A 126 1.27 -7.00 -14.94
N ILE A 127 2.26 -6.31 -14.40
CA ILE A 127 2.59 -4.91 -14.73
C ILE A 127 4.01 -4.89 -15.32
N ARG A 128 4.16 -4.29 -16.50
CA ARG A 128 5.47 -4.07 -17.12
C ARG A 128 6.00 -2.70 -16.74
N ILE A 129 7.21 -2.66 -16.23
CA ILE A 129 7.91 -1.43 -15.85
C ILE A 129 9.16 -1.25 -16.71
N GLN A 130 9.54 0.02 -16.92
CA GLN A 130 10.81 0.36 -17.54
C GLN A 130 11.83 0.64 -16.44
N THR A 131 12.98 -0.01 -16.53
CA THR A 131 14.13 0.17 -15.63
C THR A 131 15.35 0.60 -16.44
N GLU A 132 16.42 0.99 -15.77
CA GLU A 132 17.69 1.30 -16.45
C GLU A 132 18.25 0.08 -17.22
N SER A 133 17.97 -1.13 -16.75
CA SER A 133 18.39 -2.39 -17.37
C SER A 133 17.43 -2.91 -18.45
N GLY A 134 16.36 -2.19 -18.74
CA GLY A 134 15.34 -2.58 -19.71
C GLY A 134 13.96 -2.84 -19.11
N GLU A 135 13.11 -3.52 -19.87
CA GLU A 135 11.76 -3.87 -19.41
C GLU A 135 11.81 -4.98 -18.37
N LYS A 136 11.02 -4.82 -17.28
CA LYS A 136 10.82 -5.83 -16.26
C LYS A 136 9.33 -6.08 -16.03
N VAL A 137 8.96 -7.33 -15.85
CA VAL A 137 7.59 -7.76 -15.53
C VAL A 137 7.47 -7.97 -14.03
N ILE A 138 6.50 -7.32 -13.40
CA ILE A 138 6.11 -7.53 -12.01
C ILE A 138 4.77 -8.25 -12.00
N ARG A 139 4.73 -9.40 -11.34
CA ARG A 139 3.51 -10.20 -11.21
C ARG A 139 2.62 -9.62 -10.12
N LEU A 140 1.33 -9.82 -10.29
CA LEU A 140 0.32 -9.52 -9.26
C LEU A 140 -0.14 -10.83 -8.62
N THR A 141 -0.28 -10.80 -7.30
CA THR A 141 -0.93 -11.89 -6.55
C THR A 141 -2.44 -11.82 -6.77
N ARG A 142 -3.00 -10.65 -6.58
CA ARG A 142 -4.45 -10.38 -6.69
C ARG A 142 -4.74 -8.88 -6.72
N ALA A 143 -5.97 -8.55 -7.11
CA ALA A 143 -6.59 -7.30 -6.71
C ALA A 143 -8.00 -7.60 -6.17
N HIS A 144 -8.32 -7.05 -5.02
CA HIS A 144 -9.56 -7.36 -4.32
C HIS A 144 -10.30 -6.10 -3.87
N LEU A 145 -11.62 -6.25 -3.81
CA LEU A 145 -12.51 -5.20 -3.35
C LEU A 145 -12.60 -5.17 -1.83
N GLU A 146 -12.58 -3.98 -1.26
CA GLU A 146 -12.77 -3.75 0.16
C GLU A 146 -13.37 -2.38 0.45
N GLU A 147 -13.73 -2.14 1.71
CA GLU A 147 -14.18 -0.85 2.21
C GLU A 147 -13.00 -0.02 2.71
N ASP A 148 -13.01 1.29 2.45
CA ASP A 148 -12.10 2.20 3.17
C ASP A 148 -12.61 2.45 4.60
N ALA A 149 -11.71 2.72 5.54
CA ALA A 149 -12.02 3.19 6.88
C ALA A 149 -12.32 4.70 6.88
N GLY A 150 -12.89 5.21 7.95
CA GLY A 150 -13.03 6.64 8.20
C GLY A 150 -11.68 7.32 8.43
N LYS A 151 -11.70 8.50 9.00
CA LYS A 151 -10.49 9.25 9.40
C LYS A 151 -10.53 9.55 10.88
N SER A 152 -9.42 9.32 11.58
CA SER A 152 -9.16 9.85 12.91
C SER A 152 -8.52 11.23 12.77
N LEU A 153 -9.11 12.24 13.41
CA LEU A 153 -8.67 13.64 13.40
C LEU A 153 -8.02 13.93 14.74
N HIS A 154 -6.73 14.23 14.74
CA HIS A 154 -5.94 14.50 15.95
C HIS A 154 -5.65 15.97 16.17
N GLU A 155 -5.81 16.77 15.14
CA GLU A 155 -5.66 18.24 15.19
C GLU A 155 -6.95 18.85 15.73
N ASP A 156 -6.86 19.92 16.50
CA ASP A 156 -7.99 20.69 17.08
C ASP A 156 -8.78 20.04 18.23
N PHE A 157 -8.40 18.89 18.76
CA PHE A 157 -9.19 18.16 19.76
C PHE A 157 -8.49 17.98 21.13
N HIS A 158 -7.68 18.90 21.61
CA HIS A 158 -7.11 18.99 22.99
C HIS A 158 -7.16 17.66 23.82
N GLY A 159 -6.40 16.65 23.39
CA GLY A 159 -6.35 15.34 24.07
C GLY A 159 -7.48 14.36 23.73
N MET A 160 -8.32 14.68 22.76
CA MET A 160 -9.33 13.79 22.17
C MET A 160 -9.02 13.56 20.71
N SER A 161 -9.63 12.54 20.11
CA SER A 161 -9.62 12.33 18.66
C SER A 161 -11.01 12.54 18.10
N GLY A 162 -11.14 13.35 17.08
CA GLY A 162 -12.35 13.44 16.27
C GLY A 162 -12.43 12.26 15.30
N ILE A 163 -13.63 11.85 14.93
CA ILE A 163 -13.86 10.81 13.94
C ILE A 163 -14.69 11.36 12.79
N ASP A 164 -14.17 11.26 11.58
CA ASP A 164 -14.88 11.57 10.34
C ASP A 164 -15.15 10.29 9.54
N LEU A 165 -16.41 9.92 9.41
CA LEU A 165 -16.86 8.71 8.71
C LEU A 165 -17.25 8.95 7.24
N ASN A 166 -17.01 10.12 6.69
CA ASN A 166 -17.30 10.39 5.29
C ASN A 166 -16.58 9.42 4.34
N ARG A 167 -15.35 9.02 4.67
CA ARG A 167 -14.58 8.05 3.89
C ARG A 167 -14.98 6.60 4.16
N ALA A 168 -15.51 6.28 5.34
CA ALA A 168 -15.89 4.92 5.71
C ALA A 168 -16.83 4.30 4.68
N GLY A 169 -16.48 3.13 4.14
CA GLY A 169 -17.24 2.45 3.09
C GLY A 169 -16.98 2.94 1.67
N THR A 170 -16.07 3.88 1.44
CA THR A 170 -15.61 4.22 0.08
C THR A 170 -15.01 2.96 -0.57
N PRO A 171 -15.38 2.63 -1.83
CA PRO A 171 -14.88 1.43 -2.48
C PRO A 171 -13.37 1.53 -2.71
N LEU A 172 -12.64 0.54 -2.25
CA LEU A 172 -11.22 0.35 -2.53
C LEU A 172 -10.99 -0.86 -3.42
N LEU A 173 -9.98 -0.76 -4.27
CA LEU A 173 -9.32 -1.88 -4.89
C LEU A 173 -7.91 -1.96 -4.31
N GLU A 174 -7.64 -2.99 -3.50
CA GLU A 174 -6.29 -3.29 -3.04
C GLU A 174 -5.60 -4.19 -4.05
N ILE A 175 -4.47 -3.72 -4.57
CA ILE A 175 -3.67 -4.38 -5.61
C ILE A 175 -2.37 -4.84 -4.97
N VAL A 176 -2.18 -6.15 -4.89
CA VAL A 176 -1.05 -6.78 -4.22
C VAL A 176 -0.09 -7.36 -5.27
N SER A 177 1.16 -6.90 -5.26
CA SER A 177 2.20 -7.46 -6.12
C SER A 177 2.84 -8.71 -5.51
N GLU A 178 3.40 -9.57 -6.36
CA GLU A 178 4.41 -10.53 -5.92
C GLU A 178 5.69 -9.80 -5.50
N PRO A 179 6.56 -10.41 -4.68
CA PRO A 179 7.81 -9.82 -4.23
C PRO A 179 8.90 -9.89 -5.32
N ASP A 180 8.59 -9.38 -6.50
CA ASP A 180 9.46 -9.42 -7.68
C ASP A 180 10.39 -8.20 -7.78
N ILE A 181 10.12 -7.14 -7.02
CA ILE A 181 10.84 -5.87 -7.05
C ILE A 181 12.16 -6.01 -6.29
N ARG A 182 13.25 -5.43 -6.83
CA ARG A 182 14.62 -5.61 -6.31
C ARG A 182 15.35 -4.30 -5.97
N SER A 183 14.71 -3.15 -6.19
CA SER A 183 15.26 -1.84 -5.80
C SER A 183 14.15 -0.83 -5.53
N SER A 184 14.48 0.25 -4.83
CA SER A 184 13.56 1.37 -4.62
C SER A 184 13.17 2.05 -5.93
N ALA A 185 14.09 2.15 -6.90
CA ALA A 185 13.82 2.68 -8.24
C ALA A 185 12.78 1.83 -8.99
N GLU A 186 12.88 0.50 -8.93
CA GLU A 186 11.87 -0.41 -9.49
C GLU A 186 10.51 -0.27 -8.79
N ALA A 187 10.50 -0.11 -7.46
CA ALA A 187 9.28 0.13 -6.70
C ALA A 187 8.58 1.43 -7.13
N VAL A 188 9.35 2.49 -7.33
CA VAL A 188 8.83 3.77 -7.84
C VAL A 188 8.33 3.63 -9.28
N ALA A 189 9.06 2.94 -10.15
CA ALA A 189 8.63 2.68 -11.52
C ALA A 189 7.31 1.91 -11.56
N TYR A 190 7.17 0.86 -10.74
CA TYR A 190 5.94 0.10 -10.60
C TYR A 190 4.77 0.97 -10.10
N ALA A 191 4.97 1.71 -9.00
CA ALA A 191 3.94 2.56 -8.43
C ALA A 191 3.48 3.65 -9.41
N LYS A 192 4.39 4.28 -10.15
CA LYS A 192 4.08 5.27 -11.20
C LYS A 192 3.31 4.65 -12.37
N THR A 193 3.73 3.46 -12.84
CA THR A 193 3.04 2.76 -13.92
C THR A 193 1.62 2.37 -13.52
N LEU A 194 1.45 1.83 -12.30
CA LEU A 194 0.14 1.47 -11.78
C LEU A 194 -0.75 2.71 -11.59
N HIS A 195 -0.20 3.79 -11.04
CA HIS A 195 -0.89 5.07 -10.89
C HIS A 195 -1.40 5.62 -12.24
N ALA A 196 -0.54 5.59 -13.27
CA ALA A 196 -0.92 6.00 -14.62
C ALA A 196 -2.03 5.10 -15.19
N LEU A 197 -1.92 3.78 -14.99
CA LEU A 197 -2.88 2.79 -15.45
C LEU A 197 -4.28 3.02 -14.86
N VAL A 198 -4.40 3.11 -13.52
CA VAL A 198 -5.71 3.27 -12.86
C VAL A 198 -6.41 4.56 -13.26
N ARG A 199 -5.65 5.61 -13.55
CA ARG A 199 -6.17 6.87 -14.09
C ARG A 199 -6.60 6.72 -15.55
N TRP A 200 -5.77 6.09 -16.38
CA TRP A 200 -6.03 5.90 -17.81
C TRP A 200 -7.30 5.10 -18.06
N ILE A 201 -7.49 4.00 -17.32
CA ILE A 201 -8.71 3.19 -17.42
C ILE A 201 -9.90 3.79 -16.67
N GLY A 202 -9.75 4.93 -16.01
CA GLY A 202 -10.83 5.71 -15.40
C GLY A 202 -11.45 5.05 -14.15
N ILE A 203 -10.67 4.27 -13.38
CA ILE A 203 -11.17 3.62 -12.17
C ILE A 203 -10.84 4.38 -10.87
N CYS A 204 -9.82 5.23 -10.90
CA CYS A 204 -9.34 6.03 -9.77
C CYS A 204 -8.80 7.37 -10.30
N ASP A 205 -8.94 8.45 -9.55
CA ASP A 205 -8.38 9.76 -9.90
C ASP A 205 -6.86 9.85 -9.65
N GLY A 206 -6.34 8.96 -8.78
CA GLY A 206 -4.92 8.89 -8.46
C GLY A 206 -4.42 9.99 -7.52
N ASN A 207 -5.32 10.71 -6.84
CA ASN A 207 -4.89 11.80 -5.95
C ASN A 207 -4.28 11.27 -4.65
N MET A 208 -2.94 11.27 -4.58
CA MET A 208 -2.20 10.80 -3.42
C MET A 208 -2.39 11.71 -2.19
N GLN A 209 -2.59 13.02 -2.40
CA GLN A 209 -2.77 13.98 -1.30
C GLN A 209 -4.12 13.81 -0.60
N GLU A 210 -5.15 13.49 -1.36
CA GLU A 210 -6.48 13.18 -0.83
C GLU A 210 -6.61 11.74 -0.32
N GLY A 211 -5.60 10.90 -0.61
CA GLY A 211 -5.56 9.50 -0.21
C GLY A 211 -6.34 8.57 -1.13
N SER A 212 -6.68 9.02 -2.36
CA SER A 212 -7.32 8.17 -3.35
C SER A 212 -6.39 7.11 -3.92
N PHE A 213 -5.07 7.33 -3.84
CA PHE A 213 -4.03 6.38 -4.20
C PHE A 213 -3.00 6.32 -3.09
N ARG A 214 -2.90 5.19 -2.41
CA ARG A 214 -1.96 4.93 -1.32
C ARG A 214 -1.12 3.72 -1.65
N CYS A 215 0.13 3.71 -1.18
CA CYS A 215 1.05 2.61 -1.40
C CYS A 215 1.72 2.25 -0.07
N ASP A 216 1.69 0.97 0.27
CA ASP A 216 2.43 0.39 1.39
C ASP A 216 3.51 -0.53 0.82
N ALA A 217 4.71 -0.53 1.43
CA ALA A 217 5.84 -1.32 0.96
C ALA A 217 6.17 -2.43 1.96
N ASN A 218 6.24 -3.66 1.49
CA ASN A 218 6.78 -4.81 2.23
C ASN A 218 8.23 -5.02 1.80
N VAL A 219 9.17 -4.79 2.69
CA VAL A 219 10.61 -4.82 2.41
C VAL A 219 11.29 -5.90 3.22
N SER A 220 12.12 -6.69 2.57
CA SER A 220 13.04 -7.64 3.21
C SER A 220 14.36 -7.70 2.46
N VAL A 221 15.41 -8.19 3.13
CA VAL A 221 16.70 -8.49 2.52
C VAL A 221 17.06 -9.95 2.77
N ARG A 222 17.80 -10.54 1.82
CA ARG A 222 18.31 -11.90 1.94
C ARG A 222 19.74 -12.00 1.39
N PRO A 223 20.56 -12.97 1.81
CA PRO A 223 21.82 -13.24 1.15
C PRO A 223 21.60 -13.57 -0.33
N LYS A 224 22.37 -12.94 -1.21
CA LYS A 224 22.26 -13.14 -2.66
C LYS A 224 22.44 -14.61 -3.03
N GLY A 225 21.54 -15.12 -3.87
CA GLY A 225 21.55 -16.50 -4.32
C GLY A 225 20.81 -17.48 -3.40
N THR A 226 20.19 -17.01 -2.31
CA THR A 226 19.32 -17.85 -1.48
C THR A 226 17.86 -17.76 -1.95
N GLU A 227 17.13 -18.89 -1.90
CA GLU A 227 15.70 -18.92 -2.26
C GLU A 227 14.81 -18.43 -1.10
N LYS A 228 15.22 -18.68 0.13
CA LYS A 228 14.44 -18.34 1.32
C LYS A 228 14.36 -16.82 1.47
N LEU A 229 13.13 -16.31 1.56
CA LEU A 229 12.88 -14.89 1.81
C LEU A 229 13.30 -14.50 3.23
N GLY A 230 13.79 -13.27 3.38
CA GLY A 230 14.04 -12.65 4.68
C GLY A 230 12.74 -12.28 5.41
N THR A 231 12.86 -11.87 6.67
CA THR A 231 11.73 -11.35 7.43
C THR A 231 11.35 -9.97 6.89
N ARG A 232 10.10 -9.81 6.48
CA ARG A 232 9.58 -8.56 5.93
C ARG A 232 9.18 -7.58 7.04
N CYS A 233 9.39 -6.29 6.77
CA CYS A 233 8.77 -5.18 7.47
C CYS A 233 7.86 -4.43 6.52
N GLU A 234 6.69 -4.03 6.99
CA GLU A 234 5.74 -3.22 6.25
C GLU A 234 5.99 -1.74 6.56
N ILE A 235 6.08 -0.91 5.51
CA ILE A 235 6.26 0.54 5.66
C ILE A 235 5.00 1.23 5.17
N LYS A 236 4.43 2.07 6.03
CA LYS A 236 3.22 2.86 5.76
C LYS A 236 3.51 4.36 5.73
N ASN A 237 2.47 5.14 5.40
CA ASN A 237 2.53 6.60 5.31
C ASN A 237 3.42 7.13 4.16
N LEU A 238 3.37 6.45 3.03
CA LEU A 238 4.16 6.77 1.83
C LEU A 238 3.35 7.65 0.88
N ASN A 239 3.21 8.93 1.22
CA ASN A 239 2.29 9.86 0.55
C ASN A 239 2.84 10.48 -0.75
N SER A 240 3.99 10.00 -1.23
CA SER A 240 4.56 10.38 -2.52
C SER A 240 5.54 9.32 -3.02
N PHE A 241 5.78 9.30 -4.33
CA PHE A 241 6.79 8.39 -4.92
C PHE A 241 8.20 8.65 -4.37
N ARG A 242 8.54 9.90 -4.03
CA ARG A 242 9.81 10.26 -3.39
C ARG A 242 9.92 9.69 -1.98
N PHE A 243 8.81 9.65 -1.22
CA PHE A 243 8.81 9.06 0.11
C PHE A 243 8.90 7.55 0.04
N LEU A 244 8.23 6.92 -0.94
CA LEU A 244 8.35 5.50 -1.21
C LEU A 244 9.82 5.10 -1.43
N GLU A 245 10.54 5.81 -2.32
CA GLU A 245 11.96 5.55 -2.59
C GLU A 245 12.81 5.64 -1.33
N LYS A 246 12.73 6.77 -0.61
CA LYS A 246 13.55 7.02 0.57
C LYS A 246 13.27 6.07 1.72
N ALA A 247 12.01 5.73 1.94
CA ALA A 247 11.62 4.80 2.99
C ALA A 247 12.16 3.39 2.70
N ILE A 248 12.05 2.92 1.47
CA ILE A 248 12.63 1.63 1.07
C ILE A 248 14.13 1.62 1.29
N ASP A 249 14.86 2.65 0.83
CA ASP A 249 16.32 2.73 0.99
C ASP A 249 16.74 2.75 2.47
N PHE A 250 15.99 3.48 3.30
CA PHE A 250 16.22 3.53 4.73
C PHE A 250 16.02 2.16 5.39
N GLU A 251 14.90 1.51 5.11
CA GLU A 251 14.59 0.20 5.70
C GLU A 251 15.57 -0.89 5.26
N VAL A 252 15.97 -0.89 3.99
CA VAL A 252 16.99 -1.80 3.47
C VAL A 252 18.31 -1.62 4.23
N GLY A 253 18.78 -0.37 4.39
CA GLY A 253 19.99 -0.07 5.15
C GLY A 253 19.89 -0.56 6.59
N ARG A 254 18.78 -0.27 7.27
CA ARG A 254 18.52 -0.70 8.64
C ARG A 254 18.54 -2.23 8.79
N GLN A 255 17.90 -2.96 7.87
CA GLN A 255 17.85 -4.42 7.92
C GLN A 255 19.23 -5.04 7.71
N ILE A 256 20.00 -4.52 6.74
CA ILE A 256 21.37 -5.00 6.48
C ILE A 256 22.25 -4.78 7.72
N GLU A 257 22.24 -3.57 8.28
CA GLU A 257 23.02 -3.23 9.48
C GLU A 257 22.72 -4.17 10.66
N ILE A 258 21.44 -4.40 10.96
CA ILE A 258 21.05 -5.33 12.04
C ILE A 258 21.55 -6.75 11.77
N LEU A 259 21.45 -7.24 10.53
CA LEU A 259 21.85 -8.62 10.20
C LEU A 259 23.37 -8.79 10.18
N GLU A 260 24.12 -7.78 9.75
CA GLU A 260 25.58 -7.78 9.78
C GLU A 260 26.14 -7.72 11.21
N ASP A 261 25.43 -7.03 12.12
CA ASP A 261 25.72 -7.02 13.56
C ASP A 261 25.29 -8.31 14.28
N GLY A 262 24.77 -9.32 13.56
CA GLY A 262 24.31 -10.60 14.13
C GLY A 262 22.95 -10.52 14.82
N GLY A 263 22.20 -9.45 14.62
CA GLY A 263 20.85 -9.27 15.12
C GLY A 263 19.79 -10.02 14.29
N VAL A 264 18.52 -9.85 14.64
CA VAL A 264 17.38 -10.51 14.00
C VAL A 264 16.31 -9.48 13.65
N ILE A 265 15.84 -9.53 12.41
CA ILE A 265 14.71 -8.71 11.97
C ILE A 265 13.42 -9.31 12.53
N ARG A 266 12.60 -8.47 13.15
CA ARG A 266 11.24 -8.81 13.58
C ARG A 266 10.24 -8.30 12.56
N GLN A 267 9.23 -9.11 12.29
CA GLN A 267 8.11 -8.66 11.43
C GLN A 267 7.32 -7.58 12.19
N GLU A 268 7.26 -6.40 11.61
CA GLU A 268 6.59 -5.24 12.20
C GLU A 268 6.09 -4.29 11.11
N THR A 269 5.15 -3.42 11.49
CA THR A 269 4.72 -2.27 10.68
C THR A 269 5.43 -1.03 11.18
N ARG A 270 6.00 -0.26 10.27
CA ARG A 270 6.72 0.98 10.52
C ARG A 270 6.06 2.15 9.81
N LEU A 271 6.09 3.32 10.41
CA LEU A 271 5.59 4.56 9.82
C LEU A 271 6.77 5.41 9.37
N TYR A 272 6.77 5.81 8.11
CA TYR A 272 7.78 6.73 7.60
C TYR A 272 7.45 8.17 8.02
N ASP A 273 8.41 8.86 8.68
CA ASP A 273 8.35 10.28 9.01
C ASP A 273 9.22 11.07 8.03
N ALA A 274 8.56 11.81 7.13
CA ALA A 274 9.23 12.62 6.12
C ALA A 274 10.07 13.76 6.70
N ASN A 275 9.71 14.30 7.87
CA ASN A 275 10.42 15.40 8.52
C ASN A 275 11.72 14.92 9.16
N ARG A 276 11.67 13.76 9.81
CA ARG A 276 12.82 13.12 10.44
C ARG A 276 13.65 12.28 9.47
N ARG A 277 13.09 11.96 8.29
CA ARG A 277 13.67 11.02 7.32
C ARG A 277 14.03 9.67 7.96
N SER A 278 13.17 9.21 8.83
CA SER A 278 13.33 7.99 9.63
C SER A 278 12.00 7.25 9.71
N GLU A 279 12.04 6.03 10.18
CA GLU A 279 10.86 5.21 10.43
C GLU A 279 10.73 4.94 11.92
N GLU A 280 9.50 5.00 12.41
CA GLU A 280 9.16 4.62 13.77
C GLU A 280 8.27 3.36 13.75
N ARG A 281 8.50 2.45 14.71
CA ARG A 281 7.63 1.30 14.89
C ARG A 281 6.21 1.78 15.20
N ARG A 282 5.23 1.28 14.45
CA ARG A 282 3.83 1.51 14.78
C ARG A 282 3.48 0.74 16.04
N VAL A 283 3.17 1.47 17.10
CA VAL A 283 2.56 0.93 18.32
C VAL A 283 1.06 1.07 18.13
N GLY A 284 0.38 -0.05 17.89
CA GLY A 284 -1.08 -0.13 17.72
C GLY A 284 -1.78 -0.20 19.05
#